data_b4e0b79c7f80dd56e49d2e7816f8d216
#
_entry.id   b4e0b79c7f80dd56e49d2e7816f8d216
#
_cell.length_a   1.000
_cell.length_b   1.000
_cell.length_c   1.000
_cell.angle_alpha   90.00
_cell.angle_beta   90.00
_cell.angle_gamma   90.00
#
_symmetry.space_group_name_H-M   'P 1'
#
loop_
_entity.id
_entity.type
_entity.pdbx_description
1 polymer ?
#
loop_
_entity_poly.entity_id
_entity_poly.type
_entity_poly.pdbx_seq_one_letter_code
_entity_poly.pdbx_strand_id
1 'polypeptide(L)'
;MTLLAVSIASPDTDSALAALHQAAPVADLAELRLDLMHEFDLLKLLNARPLPVIVTCRPQREGGQWQDSEFNRLGALRAAAYLHADYLDLEWDAADQLTSFTPLGSRVILSRHDFTGMLADLPDQAAALWAAGADVVKLVGTASRLADILPVLELMQQATRPTIAIAMGVCGLATRLLAFRYPNTLLSFAAPDSTAQRTAPGQISLAAMNDTFRVRSIGPDTRLVGLSLIHI
;
A
#
# COMPACT_ATOMS: atom_id res chain seq x y z
N MET A 1 5.51 10.84 10.53
CA MET A 1 5.98 11.16 9.16
C MET A 1 5.52 10.05 8.24
N THR A 2 4.91 10.38 7.10
CA THR A 2 4.42 9.41 6.12
C THR A 2 5.59 8.72 5.42
N LEU A 3 5.54 7.39 5.31
CA LEU A 3 6.59 6.57 4.71
C LEU A 3 6.46 6.52 3.18
N LEU A 4 7.57 6.54 2.48
CA LEU A 4 7.63 6.25 1.05
C LEU A 4 7.85 4.74 0.87
N ALA A 5 6.81 4.03 0.45
CA ALA A 5 6.85 2.60 0.23
C ALA A 5 7.03 2.27 -1.25
N VAL A 6 7.74 1.17 -1.54
CA VAL A 6 7.87 0.62 -2.89
C VAL A 6 7.19 -0.74 -2.97
N SER A 7 6.39 -0.99 -4.01
CA SER A 7 5.74 -2.29 -4.20
C SER A 7 6.57 -3.16 -5.15
N ILE A 8 7.05 -4.31 -4.65
CA ILE A 8 7.93 -5.24 -5.36
C ILE A 8 7.10 -6.38 -5.94
N ALA A 9 7.08 -6.45 -7.27
CA ALA A 9 6.45 -7.49 -8.07
C ALA A 9 7.52 -8.25 -8.85
N SER A 10 8.19 -9.16 -8.21
CA SER A 10 9.28 -9.97 -8.80
C SER A 10 8.85 -11.42 -8.98
N PRO A 11 9.37 -12.15 -9.97
CA PRO A 11 8.95 -13.52 -10.24
C PRO A 11 9.46 -14.53 -9.21
N ASP A 12 10.55 -14.24 -8.51
CA ASP A 12 11.22 -15.15 -7.59
C ASP A 12 11.92 -14.41 -6.44
N THR A 13 12.44 -15.18 -5.47
CA THR A 13 13.11 -14.69 -4.27
C THR A 13 14.34 -13.83 -4.56
N ASP A 14 15.20 -14.26 -5.48
CA ASP A 14 16.48 -13.58 -5.75
C ASP A 14 16.26 -12.24 -6.45
N SER A 15 15.35 -12.22 -7.42
CA SER A 15 14.92 -10.98 -8.09
C SER A 15 14.26 -10.00 -7.12
N ALA A 16 13.46 -10.51 -6.17
CA ALA A 16 12.84 -9.69 -5.14
C ALA A 16 13.87 -9.08 -4.19
N LEU A 17 14.86 -9.85 -3.73
CA LEU A 17 15.95 -9.35 -2.91
C LEU A 17 16.79 -8.31 -3.63
N ALA A 18 17.11 -8.53 -4.92
CA ALA A 18 17.82 -7.54 -5.72
C ALA A 18 17.04 -6.22 -5.83
N ALA A 19 15.71 -6.30 -6.05
CA ALA A 19 14.84 -5.13 -6.11
C ALA A 19 14.74 -4.40 -4.75
N LEU A 20 14.67 -5.14 -3.63
CA LEU A 20 14.71 -4.58 -2.28
C LEU A 20 16.01 -3.80 -2.02
N HIS A 21 17.16 -4.39 -2.35
CA HIS A 21 18.46 -3.74 -2.18
C HIS A 21 18.59 -2.48 -3.06
N GLN A 22 18.06 -2.51 -4.28
CA GLN A 22 18.05 -1.34 -5.15
C GLN A 22 17.17 -0.21 -4.62
N ALA A 23 16.03 -0.54 -3.99
CA ALA A 23 15.10 0.46 -3.45
C ALA A 23 15.51 1.02 -2.08
N ALA A 24 16.25 0.24 -1.28
CA ALA A 24 16.57 0.56 0.11
C ALA A 24 17.23 1.93 0.35
N PRO A 25 18.07 2.50 -0.55
CA PRO A 25 18.62 3.83 -0.35
C PRO A 25 17.58 4.96 -0.37
N VAL A 26 16.38 4.74 -0.95
CA VAL A 26 15.36 5.77 -1.16
C VAL A 26 14.05 5.44 -0.46
N ALA A 27 13.61 4.17 -0.46
CA ALA A 27 12.37 3.74 0.17
C ALA A 27 12.54 3.57 1.69
N ASP A 28 11.48 3.86 2.45
CA ASP A 28 11.43 3.61 3.90
C ASP A 28 10.86 2.22 4.21
N LEU A 29 10.09 1.65 3.27
CA LEU A 29 9.36 0.40 3.43
C LEU A 29 9.18 -0.26 2.06
N ALA A 30 9.11 -1.59 2.01
CA ALA A 30 8.73 -2.29 0.78
C ALA A 30 7.50 -3.18 0.99
N GLU A 31 6.68 -3.32 -0.03
CA GLU A 31 5.62 -4.33 -0.10
C GLU A 31 6.08 -5.49 -0.96
N LEU A 32 6.12 -6.69 -0.41
CA LEU A 32 6.40 -7.94 -1.11
C LEU A 32 5.10 -8.57 -1.59
N ARG A 33 4.88 -8.62 -2.90
CA ARG A 33 3.68 -9.16 -3.55
C ARG A 33 3.87 -10.64 -3.85
N LEU A 34 3.60 -11.52 -2.86
CA LEU A 34 3.74 -12.98 -3.00
C LEU A 34 2.84 -13.56 -4.09
N ASP A 35 1.68 -12.95 -4.30
CA ASP A 35 0.73 -13.37 -5.33
C ASP A 35 1.24 -13.16 -6.77
N LEU A 36 2.31 -12.36 -6.95
CA LEU A 36 2.97 -12.12 -8.23
C LEU A 36 4.26 -12.93 -8.41
N MET A 37 4.63 -13.74 -7.41
CA MET A 37 5.82 -14.58 -7.45
C MET A 37 5.42 -15.99 -7.90
N HIS A 38 6.22 -16.59 -8.78
CA HIS A 38 6.04 -17.98 -9.20
C HIS A 38 6.47 -18.94 -8.08
N GLU A 39 7.55 -18.57 -7.39
CA GLU A 39 8.09 -19.28 -6.23
C GLU A 39 8.72 -18.27 -5.26
N PHE A 40 8.63 -18.55 -3.97
CA PHE A 40 9.25 -17.70 -2.95
C PHE A 40 9.73 -18.50 -1.75
N ASP A 41 10.87 -18.10 -1.22
CA ASP A 41 11.42 -18.52 0.06
C ASP A 41 11.27 -17.38 1.07
N LEU A 42 10.21 -17.46 1.90
CA LEU A 42 9.91 -16.44 2.91
C LEU A 42 11.04 -16.26 3.92
N LEU A 43 11.69 -17.36 4.32
CA LEU A 43 12.79 -17.32 5.29
C LEU A 43 13.96 -16.53 4.73
N LYS A 44 14.34 -16.79 3.48
CA LYS A 44 15.41 -16.07 2.79
C LYS A 44 15.05 -14.60 2.58
N LEU A 45 13.82 -14.31 2.12
CA LEU A 45 13.34 -12.94 1.91
C LEU A 45 13.38 -12.12 3.20
N LEU A 46 12.82 -12.66 4.28
CA LEU A 46 12.68 -11.91 5.52
C LEU A 46 13.97 -11.80 6.33
N ASN A 47 14.89 -12.76 6.21
CA ASN A 47 16.21 -12.66 6.85
C ASN A 47 17.18 -11.73 6.12
N ALA A 48 17.09 -11.64 4.78
CA ALA A 48 18.02 -10.85 3.98
C ALA A 48 17.49 -9.47 3.56
N ARG A 49 16.27 -9.09 4.01
CA ARG A 49 15.68 -7.80 3.66
C ARG A 49 16.49 -6.62 4.21
N PRO A 50 16.79 -5.59 3.40
CA PRO A 50 17.56 -4.42 3.85
C PRO A 50 16.71 -3.33 4.51
N LEU A 51 15.36 -3.45 4.47
CA LEU A 51 14.41 -2.47 4.99
C LEU A 51 13.14 -3.19 5.49
N PRO A 52 12.29 -2.54 6.31
CA PRO A 52 11.03 -3.11 6.76
C PRO A 52 10.13 -3.49 5.59
N VAL A 53 9.30 -4.53 5.78
CA VAL A 53 8.42 -5.04 4.71
C VAL A 53 6.97 -5.22 5.13
N ILE A 54 6.08 -4.97 4.18
CA ILE A 54 4.70 -5.47 4.17
C ILE A 54 4.70 -6.76 3.36
N VAL A 55 4.20 -7.85 3.90
CA VAL A 55 3.95 -9.06 3.12
C VAL A 55 2.50 -9.06 2.68
N THR A 56 2.29 -9.09 1.38
CA THR A 56 0.97 -9.10 0.72
C THR A 56 0.83 -10.34 -0.14
N CYS A 57 -0.29 -11.05 0.03
CA CYS A 57 -0.68 -12.17 -0.82
C CYS A 57 -2.10 -11.89 -1.34
N ARG A 58 -2.21 -11.05 -2.38
CA ARG A 58 -3.49 -10.51 -2.84
C ARG A 58 -4.31 -11.54 -3.61
N PRO A 59 -5.56 -11.82 -3.20
CA PRO A 59 -6.46 -12.71 -3.92
C PRO A 59 -7.02 -12.03 -5.18
N GLN A 60 -7.47 -12.85 -6.13
CA GLN A 60 -8.01 -12.37 -7.41
C GLN A 60 -9.23 -11.44 -7.23
N ARG A 61 -10.09 -11.70 -6.24
CA ARG A 61 -11.28 -10.87 -5.95
C ARG A 61 -10.96 -9.43 -5.56
N GLU A 62 -9.69 -9.16 -5.15
CA GLU A 62 -9.19 -7.81 -4.86
C GLU A 62 -8.02 -7.41 -5.78
N GLY A 63 -8.06 -7.88 -7.04
CA GLY A 63 -7.12 -7.48 -8.11
C GLY A 63 -5.73 -8.09 -8.01
N GLY A 64 -5.54 -9.14 -7.22
CA GLY A 64 -4.30 -9.90 -7.14
C GLY A 64 -4.25 -11.07 -8.13
N GLN A 65 -3.21 -11.88 -8.02
CA GLN A 65 -2.98 -13.04 -8.91
C GLN A 65 -2.83 -14.37 -8.16
N TRP A 66 -3.15 -14.41 -6.85
CA TRP A 66 -3.08 -15.67 -6.11
C TRP A 66 -4.06 -16.69 -6.69
N GLN A 67 -3.55 -17.87 -7.05
CA GLN A 67 -4.33 -18.90 -7.74
C GLN A 67 -4.64 -20.11 -6.86
N ASP A 68 -3.98 -20.25 -5.71
CA ASP A 68 -4.19 -21.37 -4.80
C ASP A 68 -5.33 -21.09 -3.81
N SER A 69 -5.61 -22.03 -2.92
CA SER A 69 -6.67 -21.94 -1.93
C SER A 69 -6.48 -20.77 -0.94
N GLU A 70 -7.60 -20.30 -0.38
CA GLU A 70 -7.58 -19.30 0.68
C GLU A 70 -6.81 -19.81 1.91
N PHE A 71 -6.89 -21.12 2.20
CA PHE A 71 -6.13 -21.74 3.29
C PHE A 71 -4.61 -21.56 3.09
N ASN A 72 -4.10 -21.82 1.88
CA ASN A 72 -2.68 -21.67 1.56
C ASN A 72 -2.26 -20.21 1.55
N ARG A 73 -3.12 -19.30 1.07
CA ARG A 73 -2.90 -17.86 1.11
C ARG A 73 -2.70 -17.35 2.54
N LEU A 74 -3.64 -17.66 3.42
CA LEU A 74 -3.55 -17.31 4.84
C LEU A 74 -2.40 -18.02 5.54
N GLY A 75 -2.07 -19.25 5.11
CA GLY A 75 -0.91 -19.98 5.56
C GLY A 75 0.41 -19.26 5.26
N ALA A 76 0.57 -18.72 4.05
CA ALA A 76 1.73 -17.91 3.66
C ALA A 76 1.85 -16.63 4.50
N LEU A 77 0.74 -15.93 4.74
CA LEU A 77 0.73 -14.74 5.61
C LEU A 77 1.07 -15.09 7.06
N ARG A 78 0.55 -16.22 7.60
CA ARG A 78 0.93 -16.69 8.94
C ARG A 78 2.41 -17.05 9.02
N ALA A 79 2.96 -17.72 8.01
CA ALA A 79 4.38 -18.02 7.95
C ALA A 79 5.23 -16.75 7.95
N ALA A 80 4.81 -15.71 7.19
CA ALA A 80 5.47 -14.40 7.21
C ALA A 80 5.42 -13.75 8.59
N ALA A 81 4.31 -13.86 9.32
CA ALA A 81 4.19 -13.39 10.69
C ALA A 81 5.14 -14.11 11.65
N TYR A 82 5.23 -15.43 11.58
CA TYR A 82 6.19 -16.23 12.37
C TYR A 82 7.65 -15.86 12.08
N LEU A 83 7.94 -15.45 10.87
CA LEU A 83 9.25 -14.97 10.44
C LEU A 83 9.46 -13.46 10.66
N HIS A 84 8.61 -12.85 11.48
CA HIS A 84 8.70 -11.45 11.90
C HIS A 84 8.66 -10.44 10.75
N ALA A 85 7.75 -10.62 9.78
CA ALA A 85 7.39 -9.56 8.86
C ALA A 85 6.90 -8.34 9.65
N ASP A 86 7.26 -7.13 9.22
CA ASP A 86 6.91 -5.91 9.96
C ASP A 86 5.41 -5.63 9.85
N TYR A 87 4.84 -5.84 8.64
CA TYR A 87 3.41 -5.70 8.36
C TYR A 87 2.90 -6.87 7.52
N LEU A 88 1.63 -7.18 7.69
CA LEU A 88 0.86 -8.09 6.83
C LEU A 88 -0.31 -7.33 6.24
N ASP A 89 -0.58 -7.48 4.95
CA ASP A 89 -1.77 -6.95 4.30
C ASP A 89 -2.83 -8.06 4.18
N LEU A 90 -3.90 -7.91 4.93
CA LEU A 90 -5.02 -8.85 4.99
C LEU A 90 -6.28 -8.15 4.47
N GLU A 91 -7.07 -8.84 3.64
CA GLU A 91 -8.29 -8.28 3.09
C GLU A 91 -9.39 -8.16 4.16
N TRP A 92 -10.26 -7.18 4.00
CA TRP A 92 -11.36 -6.88 4.91
C TRP A 92 -12.31 -8.06 5.16
N ASP A 93 -12.52 -8.92 4.17
CA ASP A 93 -13.39 -10.10 4.24
C ASP A 93 -12.73 -11.29 4.96
N ALA A 94 -11.46 -11.20 5.30
CA ALA A 94 -10.74 -12.13 6.16
C ALA A 94 -10.44 -11.55 7.56
N ALA A 95 -11.12 -10.48 7.96
CA ALA A 95 -10.92 -9.83 9.26
C ALA A 95 -11.20 -10.74 10.47
N ASP A 96 -12.06 -11.74 10.32
CA ASP A 96 -12.30 -12.78 11.32
C ASP A 96 -11.05 -13.62 11.66
N GLN A 97 -10.07 -13.65 10.75
CA GLN A 97 -8.78 -14.34 10.94
C GLN A 97 -7.74 -13.51 11.70
N LEU A 98 -8.01 -12.24 12.00
CA LEU A 98 -7.07 -11.28 12.58
C LEU A 98 -6.44 -11.78 13.89
N THR A 99 -7.25 -12.41 14.74
CA THR A 99 -6.78 -12.98 16.02
C THR A 99 -5.71 -14.06 15.86
N SER A 100 -5.61 -14.68 14.69
CA SER A 100 -4.57 -15.68 14.40
C SER A 100 -3.20 -15.06 14.07
N PHE A 101 -3.15 -13.77 13.77
CA PHE A 101 -1.92 -13.02 13.45
C PHE A 101 -1.40 -12.18 14.61
N THR A 102 -2.30 -11.65 15.45
CA THR A 102 -1.96 -10.71 16.54
C THR A 102 -0.89 -11.23 17.51
N PRO A 103 -0.88 -12.52 17.92
CA PRO A 103 0.14 -13.02 18.84
C PRO A 103 1.55 -13.08 18.25
N LEU A 104 1.72 -12.91 16.94
CA LEU A 104 2.97 -13.13 16.22
C LEU A 104 3.83 -11.86 16.09
N GLY A 105 3.29 -10.69 16.50
CA GLY A 105 4.03 -9.44 16.59
C GLY A 105 4.10 -8.60 15.31
N SER A 106 3.62 -9.09 14.17
CA SER A 106 3.45 -8.29 12.96
C SER A 106 2.23 -7.37 13.09
N ARG A 107 2.32 -6.16 12.55
CA ARG A 107 1.17 -5.24 12.46
C ARG A 107 0.30 -5.61 11.27
N VAL A 108 -1.02 -5.63 11.47
CA VAL A 108 -1.95 -6.01 10.40
C VAL A 108 -2.59 -4.78 9.76
N ILE A 109 -2.43 -4.68 8.46
CA ILE A 109 -3.14 -3.76 7.58
C ILE A 109 -4.40 -4.49 7.12
N LEU A 110 -5.60 -4.02 7.53
CA LEU A 110 -6.85 -4.47 6.90
C LEU A 110 -7.12 -3.60 5.68
N SER A 111 -7.22 -4.24 4.53
CA SER A 111 -7.34 -3.56 3.24
C SER A 111 -8.63 -3.89 2.50
N ARG A 112 -9.14 -2.92 1.74
CA ARG A 112 -10.23 -3.09 0.78
C ARG A 112 -9.91 -2.34 -0.51
N HIS A 113 -10.09 -3.01 -1.66
CA HIS A 113 -9.80 -2.46 -2.98
C HIS A 113 -11.03 -2.53 -3.88
N ASP A 114 -11.27 -1.45 -4.65
CA ASP A 114 -12.21 -1.43 -5.75
C ASP A 114 -11.49 -0.96 -7.03
N PHE A 115 -11.38 -1.86 -8.00
CA PHE A 115 -10.74 -1.59 -9.28
C PHE A 115 -11.72 -1.03 -10.33
N THR A 116 -13.02 -1.00 -10.02
CA THR A 116 -14.06 -0.55 -10.92
C THR A 116 -14.51 0.89 -10.68
N GLY A 117 -14.33 1.38 -9.45
CA GLY A 117 -14.74 2.72 -9.04
C GLY A 117 -14.19 3.13 -7.69
N MET A 118 -14.70 4.23 -7.16
CA MET A 118 -14.40 4.68 -5.82
C MET A 118 -15.25 3.91 -4.80
N LEU A 119 -14.64 3.55 -3.68
CA LEU A 119 -15.38 3.04 -2.53
C LEU A 119 -16.34 4.12 -2.00
N ALA A 120 -17.58 3.73 -1.73
CA ALA A 120 -18.55 4.59 -1.06
C ALA A 120 -18.24 4.69 0.45
N ASP A 121 -18.71 5.75 1.09
CA ASP A 121 -18.72 5.90 2.56
C ASP A 121 -17.39 5.55 3.22
N LEU A 122 -16.28 6.12 2.72
CA LEU A 122 -14.94 5.84 3.21
C LEU A 122 -14.77 5.97 4.73
N PRO A 123 -15.36 6.97 5.42
CA PRO A 123 -15.28 7.07 6.87
C PRO A 123 -15.91 5.88 7.58
N ASP A 124 -17.07 5.42 7.13
CA ASP A 124 -17.79 4.29 7.76
C ASP A 124 -17.03 2.98 7.53
N GLN A 125 -16.48 2.79 6.32
CA GLN A 125 -15.63 1.65 6.03
C GLN A 125 -14.36 1.65 6.89
N ALA A 126 -13.71 2.79 7.05
CA ALA A 126 -12.55 2.92 7.92
C ALA A 126 -12.92 2.59 9.37
N ALA A 127 -14.05 3.11 9.88
CA ALA A 127 -14.54 2.82 11.23
C ALA A 127 -14.81 1.32 11.43
N ALA A 128 -15.41 0.65 10.44
CA ALA A 128 -15.68 -0.79 10.50
C ALA A 128 -14.39 -1.62 10.59
N LEU A 129 -13.38 -1.28 9.77
CA LEU A 129 -12.08 -1.96 9.80
C LEU A 129 -11.31 -1.70 11.11
N TRP A 130 -11.41 -0.48 11.67
CA TRP A 130 -10.88 -0.18 12.99
C TRP A 130 -11.57 -1.00 14.09
N ALA A 131 -12.90 -1.14 14.02
CA ALA A 131 -13.68 -1.93 14.98
C ALA A 131 -13.35 -3.42 14.89
N ALA A 132 -12.98 -3.92 13.70
CA ALA A 132 -12.50 -5.28 13.51
C ALA A 132 -11.11 -5.54 14.11
N GLY A 133 -10.37 -4.51 14.54
CA GLY A 133 -9.08 -4.66 15.23
C GLY A 133 -7.85 -4.40 14.36
N ALA A 134 -7.98 -3.73 13.22
CA ALA A 134 -6.85 -3.36 12.38
C ALA A 134 -5.81 -2.50 13.13
N ASP A 135 -4.52 -2.73 12.89
CA ASP A 135 -3.45 -1.80 13.28
C ASP A 135 -3.36 -0.63 12.31
N VAL A 136 -3.66 -0.89 11.03
CA VAL A 136 -3.69 0.08 9.93
C VAL A 136 -4.89 -0.22 9.04
N VAL A 137 -5.63 0.80 8.64
CA VAL A 137 -6.70 0.67 7.64
C VAL A 137 -6.18 1.09 6.28
N LYS A 138 -6.48 0.29 5.23
CA LYS A 138 -6.12 0.59 3.85
C LYS A 138 -7.37 0.54 2.97
N LEU A 139 -7.74 1.71 2.40
CA LEU A 139 -8.88 1.85 1.48
C LEU A 139 -8.39 2.37 0.13
N VAL A 140 -8.70 1.61 -0.92
CA VAL A 140 -8.21 1.88 -2.28
C VAL A 140 -9.36 1.81 -3.27
N GLY A 141 -9.63 2.89 -3.99
CA GLY A 141 -10.61 2.94 -5.08
C GLY A 141 -9.98 3.40 -6.39
N THR A 142 -10.73 3.38 -7.48
CA THR A 142 -10.28 3.82 -8.80
C THR A 142 -10.98 5.11 -9.19
N ALA A 143 -10.21 6.21 -9.35
CA ALA A 143 -10.73 7.51 -9.75
C ALA A 143 -10.88 7.60 -11.27
N SER A 144 -12.06 7.99 -11.73
CA SER A 144 -12.36 8.27 -13.13
C SER A 144 -12.27 9.78 -13.46
N ARG A 145 -12.41 10.64 -12.47
CA ARG A 145 -12.33 12.11 -12.58
C ARG A 145 -11.62 12.71 -11.37
N LEU A 146 -11.15 13.95 -11.49
CA LEU A 146 -10.42 14.63 -10.42
C LEU A 146 -11.23 14.79 -9.13
N ALA A 147 -12.54 15.00 -9.22
CA ALA A 147 -13.39 15.15 -8.05
C ALA A 147 -13.44 13.89 -7.16
N ASP A 148 -13.15 12.72 -7.71
CA ASP A 148 -13.17 11.45 -6.99
C ASP A 148 -12.08 11.36 -5.90
N ILE A 149 -11.05 12.22 -5.95
CA ILE A 149 -10.01 12.28 -4.91
C ILE A 149 -10.47 12.97 -3.62
N LEU A 150 -11.50 13.80 -3.67
CA LEU A 150 -11.88 14.64 -2.53
C LEU A 150 -12.24 13.82 -1.29
N PRO A 151 -13.08 12.78 -1.36
CA PRO A 151 -13.37 11.93 -0.20
C PRO A 151 -12.13 11.23 0.37
N VAL A 152 -11.14 10.89 -0.49
CA VAL A 152 -9.88 10.27 -0.06
C VAL A 152 -9.03 11.25 0.73
N LEU A 153 -8.89 12.50 0.25
CA LEU A 153 -8.16 13.55 0.95
C LEU A 153 -8.85 13.91 2.28
N GLU A 154 -10.17 13.92 2.30
CA GLU A 154 -10.96 14.18 3.49
C GLU A 154 -10.77 13.07 4.54
N LEU A 155 -10.80 11.79 4.14
CA LEU A 155 -10.47 10.67 5.02
C LEU A 155 -9.07 10.81 5.61
N MET A 156 -8.05 11.14 4.78
CA MET A 156 -6.68 11.35 5.28
C MET A 156 -6.59 12.50 6.27
N GLN A 157 -7.33 13.59 6.03
CA GLN A 157 -7.35 14.76 6.90
C GLN A 157 -8.00 14.48 8.25
N GLN A 158 -9.07 13.67 8.26
CA GLN A 158 -9.84 13.34 9.46
C GLN A 158 -9.28 12.15 10.22
N ALA A 159 -8.37 11.37 9.62
CA ALA A 159 -7.81 10.20 10.23
C ALA A 159 -7.13 10.51 11.57
N THR A 160 -7.50 9.76 12.61
CA THR A 160 -6.90 9.83 13.96
C THR A 160 -5.99 8.65 14.25
N ARG A 161 -5.97 7.65 13.39
CA ARG A 161 -5.19 6.40 13.49
C ARG A 161 -4.46 6.14 12.16
N PRO A 162 -3.41 5.29 12.14
CA PRO A 162 -2.66 5.00 10.93
C PRO A 162 -3.54 4.52 9.77
N THR A 163 -3.60 5.29 8.70
CA THR A 163 -4.49 5.07 7.55
C THR A 163 -3.70 5.11 6.24
N ILE A 164 -4.08 4.29 5.29
CA ILE A 164 -3.63 4.32 3.91
C ILE A 164 -4.88 4.52 3.05
N ALA A 165 -4.98 5.64 2.35
CA ALA A 165 -6.10 5.93 1.47
C ALA A 165 -5.58 6.33 0.09
N ILE A 166 -6.06 5.66 -0.96
CA ILE A 166 -5.53 5.83 -2.32
C ILE A 166 -6.67 5.87 -3.33
N ALA A 167 -6.63 6.85 -4.22
CA ALA A 167 -7.35 6.79 -5.47
C ALA A 167 -6.37 6.33 -6.57
N MET A 168 -6.69 5.21 -7.24
CA MET A 168 -5.91 4.70 -8.37
C MET A 168 -6.24 5.46 -9.65
N GLY A 169 -5.43 5.24 -10.69
CA GLY A 169 -5.57 5.89 -11.99
C GLY A 169 -4.89 7.25 -12.07
N VAL A 170 -4.88 7.84 -13.26
CA VAL A 170 -4.21 9.14 -13.52
C VAL A 170 -4.87 10.25 -12.72
N CYS A 171 -6.20 10.24 -12.60
CA CYS A 171 -6.96 11.22 -11.82
C CYS A 171 -6.65 11.13 -10.32
N GLY A 172 -6.21 9.97 -9.84
CA GLY A 172 -5.90 9.71 -8.43
C GLY A 172 -4.48 10.09 -7.99
N LEU A 173 -3.60 10.48 -8.92
CA LEU A 173 -2.18 10.73 -8.62
C LEU A 173 -1.96 11.67 -7.43
N ALA A 174 -2.78 12.70 -7.32
CA ALA A 174 -2.65 13.68 -6.25
C ALA A 174 -2.79 13.06 -4.85
N THR A 175 -3.58 11.99 -4.67
CA THR A 175 -3.72 11.32 -3.37
C THR A 175 -2.40 10.68 -2.92
N ARG A 176 -1.59 10.18 -3.85
CA ARG A 176 -0.28 9.59 -3.55
C ARG A 176 0.74 10.64 -3.13
N LEU A 177 0.72 11.81 -3.75
CA LEU A 177 1.64 12.90 -3.45
C LEU A 177 1.24 13.62 -2.16
N LEU A 178 -0.05 13.94 -2.02
CA LEU A 178 -0.57 14.68 -0.87
C LEU A 178 -0.68 13.84 0.40
N ALA A 179 -0.54 12.51 0.32
CA ALA A 179 -0.45 11.62 1.47
C ALA A 179 0.55 12.13 2.52
N PHE A 180 1.68 12.69 2.08
CA PHE A 180 2.75 13.21 2.94
C PHE A 180 2.36 14.47 3.73
N ARG A 181 1.26 15.12 3.36
CA ARG A 181 0.72 16.27 4.09
C ARG A 181 -0.01 15.87 5.39
N TYR A 182 -0.53 14.64 5.47
CA TYR A 182 -1.44 14.23 6.53
C TYR A 182 -0.72 13.37 7.58
N PRO A 183 -0.71 13.76 8.87
CA PRO A 183 0.16 13.16 9.89
C PRO A 183 -0.17 11.68 10.19
N ASN A 184 -1.43 11.26 10.00
CA ASN A 184 -1.86 9.90 10.27
C ASN A 184 -1.93 9.02 9.00
N THR A 185 -1.50 9.52 7.86
CA THR A 185 -1.25 8.68 6.69
C THR A 185 0.05 7.89 6.92
N LEU A 186 -0.05 6.56 6.97
CA LEU A 186 1.11 5.70 7.25
C LEU A 186 2.14 5.79 6.13
N LEU A 187 1.68 5.62 4.89
CA LEU A 187 2.58 5.54 3.74
C LEU A 187 1.89 5.94 2.43
N SER A 188 2.71 6.14 1.39
CA SER A 188 2.29 6.16 -0.01
C SER A 188 3.17 5.25 -0.85
N PHE A 189 2.57 4.58 -1.86
CA PHE A 189 3.25 3.60 -2.70
C PHE A 189 3.79 4.20 -3.98
N ALA A 190 5.06 3.90 -4.26
CA ALA A 190 5.72 4.06 -5.55
C ALA A 190 5.90 2.72 -6.27
N ALA A 191 6.12 2.76 -7.57
CA ALA A 191 6.64 1.62 -8.32
C ALA A 191 8.18 1.60 -8.26
N PRO A 192 8.85 0.45 -8.47
CA PRO A 192 10.27 0.42 -8.78
C PRO A 192 10.60 1.29 -9.98
N ASP A 193 11.85 1.76 -10.07
CA ASP A 193 12.27 2.62 -11.20
C ASP A 193 12.34 1.87 -12.54
N SER A 194 12.47 0.54 -12.50
CA SER A 194 12.33 -0.30 -13.68
C SER A 194 10.87 -0.31 -14.17
N THR A 195 10.64 0.11 -15.39
CA THR A 195 9.30 0.37 -15.97
C THR A 195 8.37 -0.85 -16.09
N ALA A 196 8.86 -2.07 -15.89
CA ALA A 196 8.14 -3.32 -16.14
C ALA A 196 7.21 -3.77 -14.98
N GLN A 197 7.25 -3.15 -13.79
CA GLN A 197 6.68 -3.74 -12.57
C GLN A 197 5.74 -2.79 -11.81
N ARG A 198 4.77 -2.20 -12.49
CA ARG A 198 3.72 -1.45 -11.78
C ARG A 198 2.68 -2.41 -11.23
N THR A 199 2.40 -2.35 -9.94
CA THR A 199 1.43 -3.21 -9.25
C THR A 199 0.02 -2.61 -9.18
N ALA A 200 -0.15 -1.34 -9.52
CA ALA A 200 -1.43 -0.66 -9.54
C ALA A 200 -1.47 0.50 -10.55
N PRO A 201 -2.65 0.82 -11.12
CA PRO A 201 -2.83 1.97 -12.01
C PRO A 201 -2.42 3.29 -11.35
N GLY A 202 -1.77 4.17 -12.10
CA GLY A 202 -1.38 5.50 -11.64
C GLY A 202 -0.19 5.54 -10.68
N GLN A 203 0.51 4.43 -10.45
CA GLN A 203 1.78 4.44 -9.75
C GLN A 203 2.85 5.17 -10.57
N ILE A 204 3.65 5.99 -9.89
CA ILE A 204 4.87 6.61 -10.43
C ILE A 204 6.10 6.00 -9.78
N SER A 205 7.24 6.13 -10.42
CA SER A 205 8.49 5.52 -9.94
C SER A 205 8.97 6.12 -8.62
N LEU A 206 9.78 5.37 -7.89
CA LEU A 206 10.39 5.79 -6.64
C LEU A 206 11.23 7.06 -6.84
N ALA A 207 12.05 7.11 -7.91
CA ALA A 207 12.81 8.29 -8.27
C ALA A 207 11.91 9.50 -8.57
N ALA A 208 10.81 9.31 -9.31
CA ALA A 208 9.88 10.42 -9.58
C ALA A 208 9.24 10.95 -8.29
N MET A 209 8.83 10.09 -7.36
CA MET A 209 8.30 10.51 -6.05
C MET A 209 9.33 11.33 -5.27
N ASN A 210 10.57 10.84 -5.21
CA ASN A 210 11.64 11.47 -4.43
C ASN A 210 12.19 12.74 -5.09
N ASP A 211 12.58 12.69 -6.36
CA ASP A 211 13.40 13.71 -7.02
C ASP A 211 12.57 14.74 -7.77
N THR A 212 11.50 14.31 -8.46
CA THR A 212 10.64 15.21 -9.24
C THR A 212 9.60 15.86 -8.35
N PHE A 213 8.82 15.07 -7.62
CA PHE A 213 7.74 15.57 -6.77
C PHE A 213 8.21 15.94 -5.37
N ARG A 214 9.42 15.55 -4.97
CA ARG A 214 10.03 15.86 -3.68
C ARG A 214 9.10 15.59 -2.50
N VAL A 215 8.44 14.43 -2.50
CA VAL A 215 7.39 14.12 -1.51
C VAL A 215 7.87 14.25 -0.07
N ARG A 216 9.16 14.06 0.20
CA ARG A 216 9.75 14.22 1.54
C ARG A 216 9.77 15.67 2.02
N SER A 217 9.61 16.65 1.12
CA SER A 217 9.47 18.07 1.47
C SER A 217 8.01 18.49 1.71
N ILE A 218 7.05 17.59 1.46
CA ILE A 218 5.63 17.83 1.71
C ILE A 218 5.33 17.51 3.17
N GLY A 219 4.66 18.42 3.86
CA GLY A 219 4.26 18.26 5.25
C GLY A 219 2.96 19.02 5.55
N PRO A 220 2.49 19.00 6.80
CA PRO A 220 1.23 19.63 7.21
C PRO A 220 1.13 21.11 6.82
N ASP A 221 2.25 21.83 6.85
CA ASP A 221 2.31 23.27 6.56
C ASP A 221 2.49 23.59 5.08
N THR A 222 2.60 22.58 4.21
CA THR A 222 2.75 22.78 2.77
C THR A 222 1.52 23.47 2.20
N ARG A 223 1.70 24.64 1.60
CA ARG A 223 0.62 25.37 0.91
C ARG A 223 0.37 24.74 -0.45
N LEU A 224 -0.90 24.50 -0.75
CA LEU A 224 -1.36 24.04 -2.06
C LEU A 224 -1.90 25.24 -2.84
N VAL A 225 -1.40 25.42 -4.06
CA VAL A 225 -1.88 26.46 -4.98
C VAL A 225 -2.38 25.77 -6.24
N GLY A 226 -3.66 25.96 -6.55
CA GLY A 226 -4.26 25.54 -7.81
C GLY A 226 -4.04 26.59 -8.89
N LEU A 227 -3.55 26.16 -10.06
CA LEU A 227 -3.49 26.99 -11.24
C LEU A 227 -4.45 26.42 -12.30
N SER A 228 -5.44 27.21 -12.70
CA SER A 228 -6.36 26.87 -13.80
C SER A 228 -6.10 27.81 -14.98
N LEU A 229 -5.84 27.21 -16.14
CA LEU A 229 -5.75 27.96 -17.40
C LEU A 229 -7.10 27.86 -18.12
N ILE A 230 -7.78 28.97 -18.23
CA ILE A 230 -8.99 29.09 -19.04
C ILE A 230 -8.54 29.59 -20.41
N HIS A 231 -8.72 28.77 -21.44
CA HIS A 231 -8.61 29.24 -22.82
C HIS A 231 -9.92 29.97 -23.15
N ILE A 232 -9.81 31.28 -23.30
CA ILE A 232 -10.89 32.12 -23.80
C ILE A 232 -10.83 32.10 -25.33
#